data_40b07a91048794f1ca16f2d426e93d8f
#
_entry.id   40b07a91048794f1ca16f2d426e93d8f
#
_cell.length_a   1.000
_cell.length_b   1.000
_cell.length_c   1.000
_cell.angle_alpha   90.00
_cell.angle_beta   90.00
_cell.angle_gamma   90.00
#
_symmetry.space_group_name_H-M   'P 1'
#
loop_
_entity.id
_entity.type
_entity.pdbx_description
1 polymer ?
#
loop_
_entity_poly.entity_id
_entity_poly.type
_entity_poly.pdbx_seq_one_letter_code
_entity_poly.pdbx_strand_id
1 'polypeptide(L)'
;MAGISKNNPRVRELRKLLRDAKFRLECQKFAAEGIEVLKECVFTGNWLLDVFVANNHPISKEIDSLLEGTEVTVWHIEESIIASVVTTVTPQPVISTFPTIDVSLEELMKERPSFLICGKEIREPGNAGSLIRTAAAASADGIIFTK
;
A
#
# COMPACT_ATOMS: atom_id res chain seq x y z
N MET A 1 24.47 10.44 0.17
CA MET A 1 23.23 11.13 0.64
C MET A 1 23.08 10.89 2.14
N ALA A 2 22.80 11.94 2.93
CA ALA A 2 22.58 11.79 4.38
C ALA A 2 21.30 10.97 4.58
N GLY A 3 21.40 9.85 5.31
CA GLY A 3 20.26 8.97 5.59
C GLY A 3 19.18 9.71 6.39
N ILE A 4 17.93 9.44 6.08
CA ILE A 4 16.79 9.99 6.80
C ILE A 4 16.74 9.37 8.19
N SER A 5 16.62 10.21 9.24
CA SER A 5 16.57 9.78 10.62
C SER A 5 15.19 9.22 11.02
N LYS A 6 15.12 8.43 12.11
CA LYS A 6 13.88 7.93 12.72
C LYS A 6 12.87 9.04 13.08
N ASN A 7 13.36 10.26 13.27
CA ASN A 7 12.55 11.42 13.65
C ASN A 7 12.04 12.21 12.44
N ASN A 8 12.39 11.81 11.22
CA ASN A 8 11.89 12.46 10.02
C ASN A 8 10.35 12.40 9.99
N PRO A 9 9.64 13.48 9.64
CA PRO A 9 8.19 13.51 9.56
C PRO A 9 7.60 12.41 8.67
N ARG A 10 8.25 12.07 7.55
CA ARG A 10 7.82 11.01 6.64
C ARG A 10 7.91 9.62 7.27
N VAL A 11 8.95 9.35 8.05
CA VAL A 11 9.09 8.08 8.80
C VAL A 11 8.04 7.97 9.90
N ARG A 12 7.71 9.09 10.55
CA ARG A 12 6.62 9.12 11.55
C ARG A 12 5.25 8.90 10.92
N GLU A 13 4.99 9.51 9.76
CA GLU A 13 3.78 9.27 8.98
C GLU A 13 3.67 7.81 8.56
N LEU A 14 4.74 7.24 7.98
CA LEU A 14 4.80 5.84 7.58
C LEU A 14 4.47 4.90 8.74
N ARG A 15 5.05 5.14 9.92
CA ARG A 15 4.76 4.35 11.13
C ARG A 15 3.28 4.40 11.52
N LYS A 16 2.65 5.56 11.42
CA LYS A 16 1.21 5.71 11.69
C LYS A 16 0.38 4.98 10.64
N LEU A 17 0.71 5.10 9.35
CA LEU A 17 0.03 4.38 8.27
C LEU A 17 0.04 2.87 8.47
N LEU A 18 1.14 2.31 8.98
CA LEU A 18 1.26 0.87 9.22
C LEU A 18 0.51 0.40 10.48
N ARG A 19 0.29 1.27 11.48
CA ARG A 19 -0.18 0.86 12.82
C ARG A 19 -1.55 1.41 13.22
N ASP A 20 -1.99 2.50 12.64
CA ASP A 20 -3.17 3.25 13.09
C ASP A 20 -4.23 3.30 11.98
N ALA A 21 -5.28 2.50 12.16
CA ALA A 21 -6.40 2.44 11.22
C ALA A 21 -7.17 3.77 11.13
N LYS A 22 -7.31 4.49 12.26
CA LYS A 22 -7.98 5.79 12.29
C LYS A 22 -7.20 6.81 11.47
N PHE A 23 -5.87 6.83 11.65
CA PHE A 23 -4.99 7.71 10.88
C PHE A 23 -5.08 7.44 9.37
N ARG A 24 -5.12 6.16 8.95
CA ARG A 24 -5.32 5.81 7.52
C ARG A 24 -6.61 6.38 6.94
N LEU A 25 -7.70 6.28 7.69
CA LEU A 25 -8.99 6.83 7.29
C LEU A 25 -8.98 8.37 7.22
N GLU A 26 -8.36 9.03 8.22
CA GLU A 26 -8.28 10.49 8.26
C GLU A 26 -7.45 11.08 7.11
N CYS A 27 -6.30 10.48 6.79
CA CYS A 27 -5.43 10.97 5.73
C CYS A 27 -5.70 10.35 4.35
N GLN A 28 -6.64 9.41 4.25
CA GLN A 28 -7.00 8.72 3.01
C GLN A 28 -5.76 8.11 2.32
N LYS A 29 -4.90 7.46 3.11
CA LYS A 29 -3.68 6.81 2.65
C LYS A 29 -3.48 5.47 3.36
N PHE A 30 -2.75 4.55 2.72
CA PHE A 30 -2.26 3.34 3.37
C PHE A 30 -0.82 3.04 2.95
N ALA A 31 -0.20 2.09 3.62
CA ALA A 31 1.14 1.61 3.30
C ALA A 31 1.12 0.08 3.19
N ALA A 32 1.94 -0.43 2.27
CA ALA A 32 2.14 -1.86 2.08
C ALA A 32 3.63 -2.19 1.94
N GLU A 33 4.01 -3.35 2.49
CA GLU A 33 5.36 -3.89 2.39
C GLU A 33 5.51 -4.79 1.15
N GLY A 34 6.68 -4.77 0.55
CA GLY A 34 7.10 -5.71 -0.48
C GLY A 34 7.26 -5.12 -1.86
N ILE A 35 8.25 -5.69 -2.59
CA ILE A 35 8.59 -5.26 -3.94
C ILE A 35 7.51 -5.64 -4.96
N GLU A 36 6.82 -6.76 -4.75
CA GLU A 36 5.82 -7.23 -5.70
C GLU A 36 4.61 -6.29 -5.75
N VAL A 37 4.20 -5.72 -4.61
CA VAL A 37 3.14 -4.71 -4.56
C VAL A 37 3.55 -3.45 -5.32
N LEU A 38 4.81 -3.03 -5.16
CA LEU A 38 5.36 -1.89 -5.89
C LEU A 38 5.38 -2.14 -7.40
N LYS A 39 5.89 -3.30 -7.83
CA LYS A 39 5.95 -3.68 -9.26
C LYS A 39 4.57 -3.71 -9.90
N GLU A 40 3.61 -4.32 -9.23
CA GLU A 40 2.23 -4.39 -9.71
C GLU A 40 1.63 -3.00 -9.86
N CYS A 41 1.87 -2.12 -8.88
CA CYS A 41 1.39 -0.74 -8.92
C CYS A 41 1.97 0.03 -10.10
N VAL A 42 3.27 -0.08 -10.34
CA VAL A 42 3.95 0.57 -11.48
C VAL A 42 3.44 0.00 -12.80
N PHE A 43 3.31 -1.33 -12.89
CA PHE A 43 2.83 -2.01 -14.10
C PHE A 43 1.40 -1.62 -14.48
N THR A 44 0.53 -1.49 -13.49
CA THR A 44 -0.89 -1.12 -13.71
C THR A 44 -1.11 0.39 -13.83
N GLY A 45 -0.07 1.21 -13.66
CA GLY A 45 -0.16 2.67 -13.70
C GLY A 45 -0.96 3.27 -12.56
N ASN A 46 -1.08 2.54 -11.43
CA ASN A 46 -1.82 2.98 -10.26
C ASN A 46 -1.02 4.01 -9.43
N TRP A 47 -1.74 4.71 -8.57
CA TRP A 47 -1.22 5.83 -7.78
C TRP A 47 -0.26 5.36 -6.69
N LEU A 48 0.99 5.75 -6.83
CA LEU A 48 2.07 5.55 -5.88
C LEU A 48 2.49 6.93 -5.34
N LEU A 49 2.57 7.08 -4.03
CA LEU A 49 2.90 8.35 -3.39
C LEU A 49 4.39 8.43 -3.04
N ASP A 50 4.85 7.58 -2.13
CA ASP A 50 6.24 7.52 -1.70
C ASP A 50 6.72 6.06 -1.64
N VAL A 51 8.00 5.84 -1.84
CA VAL A 51 8.66 4.54 -1.65
C VAL A 51 9.78 4.70 -0.64
N PHE A 52 9.80 3.84 0.36
CA PHE A 52 10.87 3.73 1.35
C PHE A 52 11.64 2.45 1.09
N VAL A 53 12.93 2.56 0.87
CA VAL A 53 13.79 1.42 0.54
C VAL A 53 15.00 1.35 1.47
N ALA A 54 15.38 0.14 1.87
CA ALA A 54 16.55 -0.08 2.71
C ALA A 54 17.82 0.35 1.99
N ASN A 55 18.61 1.22 2.64
CA ASN A 55 19.94 1.59 2.18
C ASN A 55 20.82 0.34 2.04
N ASN A 56 21.70 0.34 1.03
CA ASN A 56 22.67 -0.72 0.78
C ASN A 56 22.06 -2.13 0.50
N HIS A 57 20.75 -2.24 0.40
CA HIS A 57 20.12 -3.47 -0.03
C HIS A 57 20.19 -3.58 -1.57
N PRO A 58 20.47 -4.77 -2.14
CA PRO A 58 20.58 -4.94 -3.60
C PRO A 58 19.37 -4.43 -4.39
N ILE A 59 18.18 -4.52 -3.78
CA ILE A 59 16.91 -4.08 -4.38
C ILE A 59 16.82 -2.57 -4.60
N SER A 60 17.63 -1.75 -3.90
CA SER A 60 17.52 -0.29 -4.01
C SER A 60 17.81 0.20 -5.42
N LYS A 61 18.80 -0.39 -6.09
CA LYS A 61 19.13 -0.05 -7.50
C LYS A 61 18.01 -0.44 -8.47
N GLU A 62 17.37 -1.59 -8.23
CA GLU A 62 16.24 -2.04 -9.03
C GLU A 62 15.06 -1.07 -8.91
N ILE A 63 14.79 -0.59 -7.69
CA ILE A 63 13.72 0.38 -7.42
C ILE A 63 14.03 1.73 -8.06
N ASP A 64 15.26 2.22 -7.93
CA ASP A 64 15.67 3.48 -8.55
C ASP A 64 15.48 3.42 -10.08
N SER A 65 15.85 2.30 -10.71
CA SER A 65 15.62 2.11 -12.14
C SER A 65 14.14 1.93 -12.51
N LEU A 66 13.37 1.24 -11.68
CA LEU A 66 11.93 1.01 -11.90
C LEU A 66 11.13 2.32 -11.85
N LEU A 67 11.56 3.26 -11.00
CA LEU A 67 10.88 4.55 -10.78
C LEU A 67 11.54 5.71 -11.52
N GLU A 68 12.56 5.45 -12.33
CA GLU A 68 13.23 6.47 -13.13
C GLU A 68 12.23 7.16 -14.06
N GLY A 69 12.23 8.50 -14.04
CA GLY A 69 11.30 9.31 -14.85
C GLY A 69 9.89 9.44 -14.29
N THR A 70 9.60 8.86 -13.13
CA THR A 70 8.34 9.10 -12.41
C THR A 70 8.48 10.28 -11.42
N GLU A 71 7.34 10.84 -10.99
CA GLU A 71 7.31 11.88 -9.94
C GLU A 71 7.35 11.31 -8.51
N VAL A 72 7.47 9.99 -8.37
CA VAL A 72 7.47 9.28 -7.08
C VAL A 72 8.76 9.58 -6.31
N THR A 73 8.61 9.95 -5.05
CA THR A 73 9.77 10.18 -4.18
C THR A 73 10.27 8.86 -3.59
N VAL A 74 11.53 8.54 -3.84
CA VAL A 74 12.21 7.39 -3.25
C VAL A 74 13.03 7.84 -2.03
N TRP A 75 12.72 7.27 -0.87
CA TRP A 75 13.37 7.54 0.40
C TRP A 75 14.30 6.38 0.77
N HIS A 76 15.60 6.60 0.64
CA HIS A 76 16.61 5.65 1.08
C HIS A 76 16.82 5.79 2.59
N ILE A 77 16.47 4.74 3.35
CA ILE A 77 16.51 4.73 4.82
C ILE A 77 17.29 3.52 5.35
N GLU A 78 17.79 3.62 6.57
CA GLU A 78 18.47 2.50 7.21
C GLU A 78 17.50 1.31 7.44
N GLU A 79 17.99 0.10 7.27
CA GLU A 79 17.23 -1.13 7.50
C GLU A 79 16.66 -1.19 8.93
N SER A 80 17.42 -0.66 9.90
CA SER A 80 16.99 -0.51 11.30
C SER A 80 15.74 0.37 11.45
N ILE A 81 15.57 1.35 10.56
CA ILE A 81 14.37 2.22 10.54
C ILE A 81 13.20 1.44 9.97
N ILE A 82 13.38 0.72 8.86
CA ILE A 82 12.34 -0.18 8.30
C ILE A 82 11.85 -1.14 9.39
N ALA A 83 12.75 -1.88 10.02
CA ALA A 83 12.41 -2.82 11.09
C ALA A 83 11.66 -2.16 12.26
N SER A 84 11.91 -0.87 12.53
CA SER A 84 11.24 -0.13 13.61
C SER A 84 9.82 0.32 13.30
N VAL A 85 9.45 0.44 12.04
CA VAL A 85 8.12 0.94 11.63
C VAL A 85 7.12 -0.16 11.34
N VAL A 86 7.59 -1.30 10.81
CA VAL A 86 6.74 -2.45 10.48
C VAL A 86 6.29 -3.24 11.71
N THR A 87 5.29 -4.08 11.51
CA THR A 87 4.77 -5.02 12.55
C THR A 87 4.99 -6.48 12.17
N THR A 88 5.50 -6.74 10.97
CA THR A 88 5.81 -8.08 10.47
C THR A 88 7.04 -8.65 11.13
N VAL A 89 7.08 -9.98 11.31
CA VAL A 89 8.22 -10.70 11.91
C VAL A 89 9.43 -10.64 10.98
N THR A 90 9.20 -10.67 9.68
CA THR A 90 10.25 -10.57 8.65
C THR A 90 10.01 -9.31 7.82
N PRO A 91 10.63 -8.18 8.20
CA PRO A 91 10.50 -6.93 7.46
C PRO A 91 10.92 -7.07 6.00
N GLN A 92 10.14 -6.53 5.09
CA GLN A 92 10.54 -6.42 3.69
C GLN A 92 11.40 -5.15 3.51
N PRO A 93 12.38 -5.17 2.61
CA PRO A 93 13.29 -4.04 2.41
C PRO A 93 12.64 -2.83 1.73
N VAL A 94 11.38 -2.94 1.35
CA VAL A 94 10.62 -1.92 0.62
C VAL A 94 9.25 -1.74 1.25
N ILE A 95 8.85 -0.49 1.45
CA ILE A 95 7.50 -0.10 1.86
C ILE A 95 7.04 1.02 0.94
N SER A 96 5.85 0.87 0.39
CA SER A 96 5.24 1.87 -0.48
C SER A 96 4.00 2.47 0.16
N THR A 97 3.72 3.73 -0.14
CA THR A 97 2.50 4.41 0.32
C THR A 97 1.60 4.75 -0.85
N PHE A 98 0.31 4.63 -0.64
CA PHE A 98 -0.73 4.75 -1.65
C PHE A 98 -1.89 5.62 -1.14
N PRO A 99 -2.64 6.29 -2.02
CA PRO A 99 -3.93 6.83 -1.65
C PRO A 99 -4.92 5.68 -1.42
N THR A 100 -5.92 5.92 -0.60
CA THR A 100 -7.05 4.99 -0.45
C THR A 100 -7.79 4.86 -1.77
N ILE A 101 -8.09 3.62 -2.15
CA ILE A 101 -8.79 3.28 -3.40
C ILE A 101 -10.28 2.98 -3.17
N ASP A 102 -10.74 3.00 -1.91
CA ASP A 102 -12.12 2.75 -1.57
C ASP A 102 -13.01 3.88 -2.09
N VAL A 103 -14.14 3.52 -2.63
CA VAL A 103 -15.19 4.45 -3.06
C VAL A 103 -16.42 4.31 -2.17
N SER A 104 -17.23 5.35 -2.08
CA SER A 104 -18.50 5.26 -1.38
C SER A 104 -19.48 4.34 -2.12
N LEU A 105 -20.43 3.74 -1.38
CA LEU A 105 -21.48 2.94 -2.01
C LEU A 105 -22.28 3.76 -3.03
N GLU A 106 -22.49 5.03 -2.74
CA GLU A 106 -23.19 5.94 -3.66
C GLU A 106 -22.44 6.13 -4.97
N GLU A 107 -21.11 6.31 -4.91
CA GLU A 107 -20.25 6.42 -6.10
C GLU A 107 -20.24 5.11 -6.89
N LEU A 108 -20.08 3.98 -6.22
CA LEU A 108 -20.13 2.67 -6.84
C LEU A 108 -21.46 2.46 -7.60
N MET A 109 -22.58 2.84 -7.02
CA MET A 109 -23.90 2.67 -7.63
C MET A 109 -24.18 3.63 -8.79
N LYS A 110 -23.49 4.77 -8.88
CA LYS A 110 -23.58 5.66 -10.06
C LYS A 110 -23.09 5.00 -11.33
N GLU A 111 -22.10 4.11 -11.24
CA GLU A 111 -21.56 3.34 -12.37
C GLU A 111 -22.52 2.25 -12.88
N ARG A 112 -23.67 2.05 -12.20
CA ARG A 112 -24.67 1.03 -12.53
C ARG A 112 -24.10 -0.38 -12.62
N PRO A 113 -23.44 -0.85 -11.57
CA PRO A 113 -22.82 -2.16 -11.58
C PRO A 113 -23.83 -3.28 -11.82
N SER A 114 -23.45 -4.25 -12.65
CA SER A 114 -24.27 -5.41 -12.97
C SER A 114 -23.97 -6.61 -12.06
N PHE A 115 -22.75 -6.66 -11.55
CA PHE A 115 -22.28 -7.76 -10.70
C PHE A 115 -21.49 -7.25 -9.51
N LEU A 116 -22.08 -7.36 -8.32
CA LEU A 116 -21.44 -7.01 -7.05
C LEU A 116 -21.29 -8.24 -6.16
N ILE A 117 -20.18 -8.28 -5.43
CA ILE A 117 -19.94 -9.30 -4.39
C ILE A 117 -20.03 -8.63 -3.03
N CYS A 118 -20.79 -9.23 -2.11
CA CYS A 118 -20.89 -8.76 -0.74
C CYS A 118 -20.20 -9.75 0.22
N GLY A 119 -19.20 -9.27 0.94
CA GLY A 119 -18.52 -9.99 2.01
C GLY A 119 -19.07 -9.56 3.37
N LYS A 120 -19.89 -10.41 4.03
CA LYS A 120 -20.43 -10.11 5.35
C LYS A 120 -19.50 -10.64 6.44
N GLU A 121 -19.18 -9.78 7.42
CA GLU A 121 -18.42 -10.13 8.62
C GLU A 121 -17.07 -10.83 8.33
N ILE A 122 -16.37 -10.40 7.26
CA ILE A 122 -15.04 -10.92 6.94
C ILE A 122 -14.03 -10.34 7.94
N ARG A 123 -13.58 -11.16 8.88
CA ARG A 123 -12.69 -10.73 9.97
C ARG A 123 -11.20 -10.94 9.66
N GLU A 124 -10.90 -11.99 8.91
CA GLU A 124 -9.53 -12.37 8.59
C GLU A 124 -9.05 -11.66 7.32
N PRO A 125 -7.96 -10.88 7.38
CA PRO A 125 -7.43 -10.16 6.20
C PRO A 125 -7.13 -11.07 5.01
N GLY A 126 -6.67 -12.30 5.27
CA GLY A 126 -6.41 -13.29 4.24
C GLY A 126 -7.67 -13.70 3.46
N ASN A 127 -8.79 -13.83 4.16
CA ASN A 127 -10.09 -14.13 3.53
C ASN A 127 -10.59 -12.94 2.70
N ALA A 128 -10.44 -11.72 3.22
CA ALA A 128 -10.76 -10.50 2.48
C ALA A 128 -9.95 -10.41 1.18
N GLY A 129 -8.62 -10.59 1.26
CA GLY A 129 -7.75 -10.58 0.09
C GLY A 129 -8.07 -11.69 -0.91
N SER A 130 -8.44 -12.89 -0.44
CA SER A 130 -8.86 -13.99 -1.31
C SER A 130 -10.16 -13.65 -2.04
N LEU A 131 -11.13 -13.07 -1.33
CA LEU A 131 -12.40 -12.66 -1.91
C LEU A 131 -12.21 -11.56 -2.97
N ILE A 132 -11.35 -10.57 -2.70
CA ILE A 132 -11.01 -9.50 -3.65
C ILE A 132 -10.41 -10.09 -4.93
N ARG A 133 -9.43 -10.99 -4.82
CA ARG A 133 -8.82 -11.64 -5.99
C ARG A 133 -9.83 -12.47 -6.78
N THR A 134 -10.72 -13.19 -6.11
CA THR A 134 -11.78 -13.97 -6.75
C THR A 134 -12.79 -13.07 -7.46
N ALA A 135 -13.19 -11.97 -6.82
CA ALA A 135 -14.07 -10.97 -7.41
C ALA A 135 -13.48 -10.38 -8.69
N ALA A 136 -12.20 -9.98 -8.65
CA ALA A 136 -11.49 -9.48 -9.80
C ALA A 136 -11.40 -10.52 -10.93
N ALA A 137 -11.06 -11.77 -10.62
CA ALA A 137 -11.00 -12.86 -11.60
C ALA A 137 -12.36 -13.17 -12.24
N ALA A 138 -13.47 -12.97 -11.49
CA ALA A 138 -14.83 -13.11 -11.98
C ALA A 138 -15.37 -11.86 -12.70
N SER A 139 -14.53 -10.83 -12.87
CA SER A 139 -14.92 -9.54 -13.46
C SER A 139 -16.10 -8.88 -12.74
N ALA A 140 -16.13 -8.97 -11.41
CA ALA A 140 -17.11 -8.24 -10.62
C ALA A 140 -16.84 -6.72 -10.71
N ASP A 141 -17.89 -5.93 -10.85
CA ASP A 141 -17.83 -4.48 -10.94
C ASP A 141 -17.46 -3.83 -9.60
N GLY A 142 -17.66 -4.55 -8.49
CA GLY A 142 -17.28 -4.08 -7.18
C GLY A 142 -17.46 -5.13 -6.09
N ILE A 143 -16.82 -4.85 -4.94
CA ILE A 143 -16.94 -5.65 -3.74
C ILE A 143 -17.30 -4.77 -2.55
N ILE A 144 -18.25 -5.21 -1.75
CA ILE A 144 -18.76 -4.51 -0.57
C ILE A 144 -18.47 -5.35 0.65
N PHE A 145 -17.73 -4.80 1.62
CA PHE A 145 -17.54 -5.43 2.92
C PHE A 145 -18.46 -4.78 3.95
N THR A 146 -19.21 -5.62 4.67
CA THR A 146 -20.03 -5.17 5.80
C THR A 146 -19.41 -5.60 7.13
N LYS A 147 -19.74 -4.86 8.17
CA LYS A 147 -19.37 -5.20 9.55
C LYS A 147 -20.26 -6.32 10.07
#